data_4f533cdbd6e9ccef0e7092b545e14b25
#
_entry.id   4f533cdbd6e9ccef0e7092b545e14b25
#
_cell.length_a   1.000
_cell.length_b   1.000
_cell.length_c   1.000
_cell.angle_alpha   90.00
_cell.angle_beta   90.00
_cell.angle_gamma   90.00
#
_symmetry.space_group_name_H-M   'P 1'
#
loop_
_entity.id
_entity.type
_entity.pdbx_description
1 polymer ?
#
loop_
_entity_poly.entity_id
_entity_poly.type
_entity_poly.pdbx_seq_one_letter_code
_entity_poly.pdbx_strand_id
1 'polypeptide(L)'
;METCIVNDWSWLGISLAALAAGSLLSTLVQSLRDLTRSVLEDIVAIRGNPRAAARVEAILADLEGHAAATSLPRTLCNLVVAVGMVFWVAAVRSSEPQAPAPTLVDIAAGILIASLLLWVFTSTLPTSIARHAGERTIFAWSPLLRVMHVVGRPLRGMASGLDEMIRRLVGRKDQTEAEVLQEEILSVVEEAQEEGKFDESERDMIEAVVRFRDRTVAQVMTPRTEIEAIEADLSLSDVTAAIRRIGHS
;
A
#
# COMPACT_ATOMS: atom_id res chain seq x y z
N MET A 1 -25.65 -20.89 -39.26
CA MET A 1 -24.75 -20.47 -38.19
C MET A 1 -24.52 -19.00 -38.42
N GLU A 2 -25.38 -18.16 -37.82
CA GLU A 2 -25.27 -16.68 -37.91
C GLU A 2 -24.01 -16.24 -37.16
N THR A 3 -22.99 -15.87 -37.91
CA THR A 3 -21.84 -15.14 -37.37
C THR A 3 -22.39 -13.81 -36.90
N CYS A 4 -22.46 -13.64 -35.58
CA CYS A 4 -22.75 -12.34 -34.93
C CYS A 4 -21.73 -11.35 -35.49
N ILE A 5 -22.17 -10.52 -36.44
CA ILE A 5 -21.38 -9.41 -36.98
C ILE A 5 -21.23 -8.43 -35.81
N VAL A 6 -20.10 -8.50 -35.14
CA VAL A 6 -19.72 -7.54 -34.09
C VAL A 6 -19.50 -6.23 -34.83
N ASN A 7 -20.48 -5.34 -34.74
CA ASN A 7 -20.49 -4.04 -35.41
C ASN A 7 -19.30 -3.22 -34.88
N ASP A 8 -18.68 -2.39 -35.73
CA ASP A 8 -17.48 -1.58 -35.39
C ASP A 8 -17.64 -0.80 -34.07
N TRP A 9 -18.85 -0.34 -33.81
CA TRP A 9 -19.22 0.35 -32.57
C TRP A 9 -19.29 -0.55 -31.34
N SER A 10 -19.40 -1.86 -31.49
CA SER A 10 -19.45 -2.77 -30.34
C SER A 10 -18.09 -2.94 -29.70
N TRP A 11 -17.00 -2.93 -30.47
CA TRP A 11 -15.64 -2.94 -29.91
C TRP A 11 -15.36 -1.68 -29.10
N LEU A 12 -15.79 -0.53 -29.58
CA LEU A 12 -15.71 0.72 -28.84
C LEU A 12 -16.53 0.65 -27.54
N GLY A 13 -17.78 0.16 -27.62
CA GLY A 13 -18.67 0.02 -26.47
C GLY A 13 -18.10 -0.89 -25.38
N ILE A 14 -17.56 -2.05 -25.78
CA ILE A 14 -16.89 -2.99 -24.85
C ILE A 14 -15.66 -2.34 -24.20
N SER A 15 -14.84 -1.65 -25.00
CA SER A 15 -13.64 -0.95 -24.50
C SER A 15 -13.99 0.15 -23.51
N LEU A 16 -15.02 0.96 -23.79
CA LEU A 16 -15.47 2.02 -22.89
C LEU A 16 -16.06 1.47 -21.60
N ALA A 17 -16.85 0.40 -21.68
CA ALA A 17 -17.38 -0.28 -20.50
C ALA A 17 -16.26 -0.88 -19.64
N ALA A 18 -15.28 -1.53 -20.26
CA ALA A 18 -14.09 -2.06 -19.58
C ALA A 18 -13.24 -0.94 -18.98
N LEU A 19 -13.10 0.20 -19.67
CA LEU A 19 -12.39 1.37 -19.18
C LEU A 19 -13.06 1.96 -17.93
N ALA A 20 -14.39 2.08 -17.93
CA ALA A 20 -15.12 2.55 -16.77
C ALA A 20 -15.01 1.60 -15.58
N ALA A 21 -15.14 0.29 -15.81
CA ALA A 21 -14.96 -0.73 -14.78
C ALA A 21 -13.51 -0.72 -14.25
N GLY A 22 -12.52 -0.67 -15.13
CA GLY A 22 -11.10 -0.60 -14.78
C GLY A 22 -10.75 0.66 -13.98
N SER A 23 -11.32 1.82 -14.34
CA SER A 23 -11.17 3.07 -13.61
C SER A 23 -11.74 2.98 -12.19
N LEU A 24 -12.93 2.41 -12.04
CA LEU A 24 -13.56 2.17 -10.73
C LEU A 24 -12.68 1.25 -9.87
N LEU A 25 -12.24 0.12 -10.42
CA LEU A 25 -11.37 -0.83 -9.70
C LEU A 25 -10.02 -0.19 -9.33
N SER A 26 -9.44 0.61 -10.22
CA SER A 26 -8.23 1.39 -9.92
C SER A 26 -8.44 2.37 -8.78
N THR A 27 -9.57 3.09 -8.78
CA THR A 27 -9.92 4.00 -7.69
C THR A 27 -10.04 3.28 -6.36
N LEU A 28 -10.66 2.10 -6.33
CA LEU A 28 -10.79 1.29 -5.12
C LEU A 28 -9.43 0.81 -4.60
N VAL A 29 -8.55 0.33 -5.48
CA VAL A 29 -7.20 -0.09 -5.09
C VAL A 29 -6.39 1.07 -4.51
N GLN A 30 -6.45 2.24 -5.17
CA GLN A 30 -5.72 3.42 -4.70
C GLN A 30 -6.28 3.93 -3.38
N SER A 31 -7.62 3.99 -3.25
CA SER A 31 -8.27 4.38 -1.99
C SER A 31 -7.95 3.44 -0.83
N LEU A 32 -7.78 2.12 -1.07
CA LEU A 32 -7.37 1.17 -0.04
C LEU A 32 -5.92 1.37 0.41
N ARG A 33 -5.04 1.86 -0.47
CA ARG A 33 -3.63 2.15 -0.14
C ARG A 33 -3.47 3.44 0.65
N ASP A 34 -4.25 4.47 0.29
CA ASP A 34 -4.19 5.82 0.88
C ASP A 34 -5.20 5.98 2.05
N LEU A 35 -5.74 4.88 2.57
CA LEU A 35 -6.82 4.87 3.56
C LEU A 35 -6.40 5.39 4.92
N THR A 36 -7.14 6.37 5.45
CA THR A 36 -7.06 6.80 6.84
C THR A 36 -8.14 6.09 7.68
N ARG A 37 -7.72 5.19 8.58
CA ARG A 37 -8.62 4.36 9.40
C ARG A 37 -9.65 5.16 10.17
N SER A 38 -9.23 6.23 10.87
CA SER A 38 -10.10 7.05 11.70
C SER A 38 -11.24 7.69 10.93
N VAL A 39 -10.97 8.20 9.72
CA VAL A 39 -12.01 8.82 8.87
C VAL A 39 -13.06 7.81 8.40
N LEU A 40 -12.65 6.60 8.08
CA LEU A 40 -13.57 5.56 7.66
C LEU A 40 -14.46 5.07 8.82
N GLU A 41 -13.91 4.94 10.02
CA GLU A 41 -14.65 4.60 11.24
C GLU A 41 -15.69 5.68 11.57
N ASP A 42 -15.35 6.96 11.44
CA ASP A 42 -16.28 8.09 11.62
C ASP A 42 -17.45 8.05 10.61
N ILE A 43 -17.18 7.76 9.34
CA ILE A 43 -18.22 7.62 8.32
C ILE A 43 -19.19 6.49 8.66
N VAL A 44 -18.69 5.38 9.18
CA VAL A 44 -19.50 4.23 9.60
C VAL A 44 -20.35 4.60 10.82
N ALA A 45 -19.77 5.30 11.80
CA ALA A 45 -20.46 5.72 13.01
C ALA A 45 -21.63 6.68 12.71
N ILE A 46 -21.39 7.66 11.82
CA ILE A 46 -22.42 8.65 11.42
C ILE A 46 -23.59 7.98 10.68
N ARG A 47 -23.35 6.96 9.86
CA ARG A 47 -24.40 6.30 9.06
C ARG A 47 -25.16 5.21 9.76
N GLY A 48 -24.69 4.70 10.91
CA GLY A 48 -25.41 3.79 11.81
C GLY A 48 -25.88 2.45 11.22
N ASN A 49 -25.30 2.00 10.10
CA ASN A 49 -25.70 0.74 9.45
C ASN A 49 -24.81 -0.42 9.88
N PRO A 50 -25.33 -1.37 10.73
CA PRO A 50 -24.53 -2.46 11.29
C PRO A 50 -23.95 -3.42 10.25
N ARG A 51 -24.65 -3.60 9.10
CA ARG A 51 -24.13 -4.44 8.01
C ARG A 51 -22.97 -3.77 7.25
N ALA A 52 -23.01 -2.44 7.15
CA ALA A 52 -21.93 -1.68 6.54
C ALA A 52 -20.71 -1.65 7.49
N ALA A 53 -20.94 -1.48 8.79
CA ALA A 53 -19.90 -1.55 9.82
C ALA A 53 -19.12 -2.86 9.76
N ALA A 54 -19.82 -3.99 9.78
CA ALA A 54 -19.19 -5.32 9.70
C ALA A 54 -18.42 -5.57 8.40
N ARG A 55 -18.85 -4.95 7.28
CA ARG A 55 -18.09 -5.03 6.00
C ARG A 55 -16.82 -4.20 6.04
N VAL A 56 -16.91 -2.99 6.57
CA VAL A 56 -15.76 -2.09 6.70
C VAL A 56 -14.73 -2.67 7.66
N GLU A 57 -15.15 -3.21 8.81
CA GLU A 57 -14.27 -3.91 9.74
C GLU A 57 -13.53 -5.08 9.08
N ALA A 58 -14.25 -5.88 8.27
CA ALA A 58 -13.62 -6.97 7.51
C ALA A 58 -12.65 -6.48 6.42
N ILE A 59 -12.85 -5.28 5.86
CA ILE A 59 -11.91 -4.65 4.91
C ILE A 59 -10.68 -4.15 5.67
N LEU A 60 -10.87 -3.50 6.82
CA LEU A 60 -9.78 -2.99 7.65
C LEU A 60 -8.90 -4.11 8.24
N ALA A 61 -9.47 -5.30 8.45
CA ALA A 61 -8.72 -6.46 8.93
C ALA A 61 -7.75 -7.05 7.89
N ASP A 62 -8.00 -6.84 6.58
CA ASP A 62 -7.17 -7.39 5.50
C ASP A 62 -7.18 -6.45 4.28
N LEU A 63 -6.57 -5.26 4.44
CA LEU A 63 -6.50 -4.24 3.39
C LEU A 63 -5.72 -4.72 2.17
N GLU A 64 -4.57 -5.34 2.40
CA GLU A 64 -3.71 -5.85 1.32
C GLU A 64 -4.38 -6.96 0.53
N GLY A 65 -5.07 -7.87 1.22
CA GLY A 65 -5.82 -8.93 0.57
C GLY A 65 -6.98 -8.42 -0.30
N HIS A 66 -7.65 -7.35 0.13
CA HIS A 66 -8.69 -6.70 -0.68
C HIS A 66 -8.10 -5.96 -1.89
N ALA A 67 -6.98 -5.26 -1.72
CA ALA A 67 -6.28 -4.59 -2.81
C ALA A 67 -5.74 -5.59 -3.84
N ALA A 68 -5.10 -6.66 -3.39
CA ALA A 68 -4.60 -7.74 -4.25
C ALA A 68 -5.73 -8.43 -5.04
N ALA A 69 -6.85 -8.77 -4.39
CA ALA A 69 -8.00 -9.40 -5.04
C ALA A 69 -8.64 -8.51 -6.11
N THR A 70 -8.58 -7.18 -5.94
CA THR A 70 -9.13 -6.20 -6.89
C THR A 70 -8.18 -5.93 -8.06
N SER A 71 -6.87 -6.18 -7.90
CA SER A 71 -5.87 -5.91 -8.93
C SER A 71 -6.02 -6.78 -10.18
N LEU A 72 -6.39 -8.05 -10.03
CA LEU A 72 -6.55 -8.97 -11.16
C LEU A 72 -7.71 -8.60 -12.09
N PRO A 73 -8.96 -8.37 -11.61
CA PRO A 73 -10.05 -7.90 -12.47
C PRO A 73 -9.72 -6.57 -13.15
N ARG A 74 -9.02 -5.64 -12.46
CA ARG A 74 -8.52 -4.40 -13.04
C ARG A 74 -7.59 -4.67 -14.23
N THR A 75 -6.64 -5.59 -14.09
CA THR A 75 -5.70 -5.95 -15.16
C THR A 75 -6.42 -6.57 -16.35
N LEU A 76 -7.43 -7.41 -16.12
CA LEU A 76 -8.27 -7.95 -17.18
C LEU A 76 -9.04 -6.86 -17.90
N CYS A 77 -9.64 -5.90 -17.20
CA CYS A 77 -10.30 -4.75 -17.82
C CYS A 77 -9.33 -3.95 -18.71
N ASN A 78 -8.10 -3.69 -18.24
CA ASN A 78 -7.09 -2.98 -19.00
C ASN A 78 -6.70 -3.73 -20.28
N LEU A 79 -6.58 -5.06 -20.19
CA LEU A 79 -6.30 -5.92 -21.36
C LEU A 79 -7.45 -5.86 -22.38
N VAL A 80 -8.71 -5.89 -21.91
CA VAL A 80 -9.89 -5.77 -22.78
C VAL A 80 -9.91 -4.40 -23.48
N VAL A 81 -9.56 -3.31 -22.77
CA VAL A 81 -9.42 -1.97 -23.38
C VAL A 81 -8.35 -1.98 -24.48
N ALA A 82 -7.15 -2.53 -24.18
CA ALA A 82 -6.06 -2.56 -25.15
C ALA A 82 -6.43 -3.35 -26.42
N VAL A 83 -6.96 -4.54 -26.25
CA VAL A 83 -7.37 -5.41 -27.36
C VAL A 83 -8.53 -4.78 -28.12
N GLY A 84 -9.56 -4.29 -27.43
CA GLY A 84 -10.74 -3.68 -28.05
C GLY A 84 -10.41 -2.43 -28.87
N MET A 85 -9.45 -1.59 -28.40
CA MET A 85 -9.00 -0.42 -29.16
C MET A 85 -8.24 -0.82 -30.43
N VAL A 86 -7.45 -1.89 -30.42
CA VAL A 86 -6.79 -2.40 -31.63
C VAL A 86 -7.82 -2.84 -32.66
N PHE A 87 -8.82 -3.61 -32.25
CA PHE A 87 -9.86 -4.08 -33.16
C PHE A 87 -10.76 -2.93 -33.64
N TRP A 88 -11.06 -1.96 -32.79
CA TRP A 88 -11.82 -0.78 -33.18
C TRP A 88 -11.09 0.07 -34.25
N VAL A 89 -9.77 0.30 -34.07
CA VAL A 89 -8.94 1.04 -35.06
C VAL A 89 -8.89 0.29 -36.38
N ALA A 90 -8.71 -1.03 -36.36
CA ALA A 90 -8.72 -1.88 -37.54
C ALA A 90 -10.08 -1.78 -38.28
N ALA A 91 -11.20 -1.84 -37.55
CA ALA A 91 -12.55 -1.77 -38.08
C ALA A 91 -12.84 -0.38 -38.71
N VAL A 92 -12.46 0.72 -38.06
CA VAL A 92 -12.65 2.08 -38.59
C VAL A 92 -11.83 2.33 -39.86
N ARG A 93 -10.65 1.70 -39.99
CA ARG A 93 -9.79 1.88 -41.16
C ARG A 93 -10.21 0.99 -42.34
N SER A 94 -10.79 -0.16 -42.10
CA SER A 94 -11.27 -1.04 -43.15
C SER A 94 -12.68 -0.66 -43.58
N SER A 95 -12.82 -0.22 -44.82
CA SER A 95 -14.16 0.09 -45.41
C SER A 95 -14.95 -1.17 -45.80
N GLU A 96 -14.41 -2.39 -45.56
CA GLU A 96 -15.08 -3.64 -45.92
C GLU A 96 -15.83 -4.25 -44.71
N PRO A 97 -17.00 -4.91 -44.97
CA PRO A 97 -17.85 -5.48 -43.91
C PRO A 97 -17.25 -6.64 -43.15
N GLN A 98 -16.17 -7.24 -43.65
CA GLN A 98 -15.38 -8.25 -42.95
C GLN A 98 -14.08 -7.60 -42.52
N ALA A 99 -13.96 -7.30 -41.22
CA ALA A 99 -12.77 -6.70 -40.66
C ALA A 99 -11.53 -7.59 -40.98
N PRO A 100 -10.58 -7.11 -41.80
CA PRO A 100 -9.34 -7.81 -42.04
C PRO A 100 -8.57 -7.93 -40.74
N ALA A 101 -7.65 -8.88 -40.67
CA ALA A 101 -6.75 -8.99 -39.53
C ALA A 101 -6.03 -7.64 -39.29
N PRO A 102 -5.90 -7.17 -38.04
CA PRO A 102 -5.28 -5.89 -37.73
C PRO A 102 -3.84 -5.85 -38.28
N THR A 103 -3.51 -4.79 -38.98
CA THR A 103 -2.16 -4.55 -39.50
C THR A 103 -1.26 -4.01 -38.39
N LEU A 104 0.07 -4.03 -38.62
CA LEU A 104 1.02 -3.46 -37.65
C LEU A 104 0.73 -2.00 -37.30
N VAL A 105 0.21 -1.22 -38.25
CA VAL A 105 -0.17 0.18 -38.04
C VAL A 105 -1.40 0.29 -37.14
N ASP A 106 -2.39 -0.59 -37.32
CA ASP A 106 -3.61 -0.63 -36.49
C ASP A 106 -3.27 -1.03 -35.06
N ILE A 107 -2.37 -2.02 -34.90
CA ILE A 107 -1.89 -2.46 -33.60
C ILE A 107 -1.16 -1.31 -32.89
N ALA A 108 -0.23 -0.64 -33.59
CA ALA A 108 0.53 0.48 -33.02
C ALA A 108 -0.38 1.64 -32.62
N ALA A 109 -1.32 2.05 -33.49
CA ALA A 109 -2.26 3.11 -33.23
C ALA A 109 -3.23 2.75 -32.10
N GLY A 110 -3.78 1.54 -32.09
CA GLY A 110 -4.70 1.06 -31.07
C GLY A 110 -4.03 0.98 -29.68
N ILE A 111 -2.80 0.48 -29.60
CA ILE A 111 -2.03 0.45 -28.36
C ILE A 111 -1.72 1.87 -27.86
N LEU A 112 -1.37 2.81 -28.75
CA LEU A 112 -1.08 4.18 -28.37
C LEU A 112 -2.31 4.87 -27.76
N ILE A 113 -3.49 4.72 -28.43
CA ILE A 113 -4.75 5.28 -27.94
C ILE A 113 -5.14 4.62 -26.61
N ALA A 114 -5.08 3.29 -26.52
CA ALA A 114 -5.37 2.56 -25.31
C ALA A 114 -4.46 3.00 -24.14
N SER A 115 -3.16 3.15 -24.38
CA SER A 115 -2.18 3.57 -23.37
C SER A 115 -2.50 4.96 -22.82
N LEU A 116 -2.87 5.90 -23.70
CA LEU A 116 -3.26 7.25 -23.29
C LEU A 116 -4.53 7.24 -22.43
N LEU A 117 -5.56 6.48 -22.88
CA LEU A 117 -6.81 6.35 -22.14
C LEU A 117 -6.59 5.66 -20.78
N LEU A 118 -5.82 4.57 -20.75
CA LEU A 118 -5.49 3.87 -19.52
C LEU A 118 -4.69 4.77 -18.57
N TRP A 119 -3.73 5.52 -19.05
CA TRP A 119 -2.95 6.45 -18.23
C TRP A 119 -3.85 7.50 -17.55
N VAL A 120 -4.77 8.10 -18.30
CA VAL A 120 -5.68 9.11 -17.73
C VAL A 120 -6.69 8.46 -16.79
N PHE A 121 -7.41 7.42 -17.26
CA PHE A 121 -8.59 6.88 -16.56
C PHE A 121 -8.27 5.83 -15.52
N THR A 122 -7.13 5.12 -15.59
CA THR A 122 -6.79 4.10 -14.60
C THR A 122 -5.58 4.47 -13.71
N SER A 123 -4.91 5.59 -14.00
CA SER A 123 -3.81 6.09 -13.17
C SER A 123 -4.14 7.48 -12.61
N THR A 124 -4.24 8.51 -13.45
CA THR A 124 -4.33 9.91 -13.01
C THR A 124 -5.67 10.21 -12.30
N LEU A 125 -6.79 9.86 -12.92
CA LEU A 125 -8.12 10.12 -12.37
C LEU A 125 -8.38 9.37 -11.05
N PRO A 126 -8.07 8.05 -10.95
CA PRO A 126 -8.21 7.30 -9.71
C PRO A 126 -7.39 7.84 -8.55
N THR A 127 -6.15 8.24 -8.80
CA THR A 127 -5.28 8.84 -7.77
C THR A 127 -5.86 10.16 -7.23
N SER A 128 -6.40 11.02 -8.11
CA SER A 128 -7.09 12.24 -7.69
C SER A 128 -8.34 11.95 -6.86
N ILE A 129 -9.16 10.99 -7.27
CA ILE A 129 -10.39 10.62 -6.53
C ILE A 129 -10.02 9.99 -5.18
N ALA A 130 -9.02 9.12 -5.13
CA ALA A 130 -8.56 8.47 -3.91
C ALA A 130 -8.14 9.51 -2.85
N ARG A 131 -7.37 10.52 -3.24
CA ARG A 131 -6.92 11.58 -2.32
C ARG A 131 -8.05 12.45 -1.76
N HIS A 132 -9.14 12.66 -2.48
CA HIS A 132 -10.19 13.59 -2.08
C HIS A 132 -11.47 12.92 -1.59
N ALA A 133 -11.74 11.69 -2.00
CA ALA A 133 -12.98 10.98 -1.71
C ALA A 133 -12.79 9.46 -1.51
N GLY A 134 -11.58 9.01 -1.15
CA GLY A 134 -11.22 7.60 -1.04
C GLY A 134 -12.11 6.84 -0.07
N GLU A 135 -12.30 7.35 1.14
CA GLU A 135 -13.08 6.70 2.20
C GLU A 135 -14.56 6.58 1.82
N ARG A 136 -15.13 7.61 1.17
CA ARG A 136 -16.52 7.57 0.68
C ARG A 136 -16.68 6.52 -0.43
N THR A 137 -15.69 6.40 -1.29
CA THR A 137 -15.68 5.41 -2.38
C THR A 137 -15.59 4.00 -1.83
N ILE A 138 -14.70 3.73 -0.86
CA ILE A 138 -14.60 2.44 -0.17
C ILE A 138 -15.93 2.07 0.50
N PHE A 139 -16.52 3.02 1.24
CA PHE A 139 -17.80 2.79 1.91
C PHE A 139 -18.90 2.43 0.91
N ALA A 140 -19.05 3.19 -0.18
CA ALA A 140 -20.06 2.98 -1.21
C ALA A 140 -19.91 1.62 -1.92
N TRP A 141 -18.67 1.24 -2.24
CA TRP A 141 -18.35 0.02 -2.99
C TRP A 141 -17.87 -1.14 -2.10
N SER A 142 -18.04 -1.04 -0.78
CA SER A 142 -17.69 -2.11 0.17
C SER A 142 -18.31 -3.48 -0.16
N PRO A 143 -19.54 -3.61 -0.72
CA PRO A 143 -20.05 -4.91 -1.15
C PRO A 143 -19.24 -5.51 -2.30
N LEU A 144 -18.84 -4.69 -3.28
CA LEU A 144 -18.03 -5.14 -4.42
C LEU A 144 -16.66 -5.61 -3.98
N LEU A 145 -15.99 -4.84 -3.10
CA LEU A 145 -14.70 -5.22 -2.52
C LEU A 145 -14.78 -6.57 -1.83
N ARG A 146 -15.83 -6.82 -1.07
CA ARG A 146 -16.01 -8.10 -0.38
C ARG A 146 -16.23 -9.26 -1.35
N VAL A 147 -17.01 -9.06 -2.41
CA VAL A 147 -17.19 -10.10 -3.46
C VAL A 147 -15.85 -10.40 -4.12
N MET A 148 -15.09 -9.37 -4.52
CA MET A 148 -13.77 -9.53 -5.13
C MET A 148 -12.80 -10.27 -4.19
N HIS A 149 -12.81 -9.93 -2.90
CA HIS A 149 -11.99 -10.60 -1.90
C HIS A 149 -12.32 -12.09 -1.76
N VAL A 150 -13.60 -12.46 -1.73
CA VAL A 150 -14.04 -13.86 -1.62
C VAL A 150 -13.67 -14.64 -2.88
N VAL A 151 -13.93 -14.07 -4.06
CA VAL A 151 -13.59 -14.69 -5.36
C VAL A 151 -12.07 -14.79 -5.55
N GLY A 152 -11.31 -13.81 -5.05
CA GLY A 152 -9.85 -13.78 -5.12
C GLY A 152 -9.11 -14.70 -4.15
N ARG A 153 -9.82 -15.35 -3.21
CA ARG A 153 -9.19 -16.26 -2.23
C ARG A 153 -8.25 -17.31 -2.80
N PRO A 154 -8.61 -18.07 -3.86
CA PRO A 154 -7.71 -19.09 -4.41
C PRO A 154 -6.43 -18.50 -5.01
N LEU A 155 -6.51 -17.30 -5.59
CA LEU A 155 -5.35 -16.62 -6.17
C LEU A 155 -4.37 -16.08 -5.12
N ARG A 156 -4.88 -15.71 -3.93
CA ARG A 156 -4.03 -15.28 -2.81
C ARG A 156 -3.14 -16.41 -2.31
N GLY A 157 -3.63 -17.63 -2.27
CA GLY A 157 -2.79 -18.78 -1.92
C GLY A 157 -1.61 -18.97 -2.88
N MET A 158 -1.77 -18.63 -4.16
CA MET A 158 -0.64 -18.61 -5.11
C MET A 158 0.30 -17.43 -4.87
N ALA A 159 -0.24 -16.25 -4.58
CA ALA A 159 0.55 -15.03 -4.32
C ALA A 159 1.39 -15.19 -3.05
N SER A 160 0.82 -15.73 -1.97
CA SER A 160 1.56 -15.99 -0.72
C SER A 160 2.67 -17.04 -0.90
N GLY A 161 2.46 -18.03 -1.77
CA GLY A 161 3.52 -18.99 -2.13
C GLY A 161 4.68 -18.36 -2.88
N LEU A 162 4.39 -17.39 -3.76
CA LEU A 162 5.40 -16.61 -4.48
C LEU A 162 6.18 -15.68 -3.52
N ASP A 163 5.46 -15.02 -2.61
CA ASP A 163 6.08 -14.14 -1.60
C ASP A 163 7.03 -14.93 -0.68
N GLU A 164 6.59 -16.09 -0.20
CA GLU A 164 7.45 -17.00 0.59
C GLU A 164 8.66 -17.47 -0.20
N MET A 165 8.51 -17.77 -1.50
CA MET A 165 9.62 -18.17 -2.37
C MET A 165 10.62 -17.01 -2.55
N ILE A 166 10.15 -15.80 -2.78
CA ILE A 166 10.98 -14.60 -2.91
C ILE A 166 11.69 -14.32 -1.59
N ARG A 167 10.98 -14.39 -0.46
CA ARG A 167 11.53 -14.21 0.87
C ARG A 167 12.69 -15.16 1.14
N ARG A 168 12.54 -16.43 0.79
CA ARG A 168 13.63 -17.44 0.91
C ARG A 168 14.82 -17.17 0.00
N LEU A 169 14.57 -16.67 -1.22
CA LEU A 169 15.64 -16.34 -2.16
C LEU A 169 16.44 -15.11 -1.74
N VAL A 170 15.78 -14.12 -1.16
CA VAL A 170 16.43 -12.87 -0.69
C VAL A 170 17.14 -13.06 0.66
N GLY A 171 16.86 -14.16 1.38
CA GLY A 171 17.51 -14.47 2.66
C GLY A 171 17.16 -13.47 3.78
N ARG A 172 16.08 -12.72 3.66
CA ARG A 172 15.60 -11.81 4.71
C ARG A 172 15.19 -12.63 5.93
N LYS A 173 15.82 -12.32 7.06
CA LYS A 173 15.38 -12.82 8.38
C LYS A 173 13.97 -12.28 8.64
N ASP A 174 13.16 -13.06 9.34
CA ASP A 174 11.88 -12.60 9.86
C ASP A 174 12.14 -11.40 10.79
N GLN A 175 11.95 -10.19 10.26
CA GLN A 175 11.86 -8.98 11.07
C GLN A 175 10.52 -9.03 11.78
N THR A 176 10.49 -8.77 13.07
CA THR A 176 9.23 -8.60 13.79
C THR A 176 8.49 -7.35 13.26
N GLU A 177 7.16 -7.37 13.26
CA GLU A 177 6.35 -6.19 12.87
C GLU A 177 6.81 -4.92 13.60
N ALA A 178 7.29 -5.07 14.85
CA ALA A 178 7.82 -3.97 15.65
C ALA A 178 9.13 -3.41 15.08
N GLU A 179 10.05 -4.26 14.59
CA GLU A 179 11.30 -3.82 13.95
C GLU A 179 11.04 -3.10 12.63
N VAL A 180 10.10 -3.62 11.82
CA VAL A 180 9.70 -2.97 10.56
C VAL A 180 9.10 -1.59 10.82
N LEU A 181 8.18 -1.48 11.79
CA LEU A 181 7.56 -0.20 12.16
C LEU A 181 8.60 0.81 12.70
N GLN A 182 9.58 0.33 13.47
CA GLN A 182 10.66 1.16 13.99
C GLN A 182 11.52 1.72 12.85
N GLU A 183 11.88 0.89 11.88
CA GLU A 183 12.66 1.29 10.71
C GLU A 183 11.87 2.28 9.83
N GLU A 184 10.56 2.08 9.68
CA GLU A 184 9.67 2.99 8.95
C GLU A 184 9.58 4.37 9.63
N ILE A 185 9.44 4.42 10.97
CA ILE A 185 9.44 5.68 11.72
C ILE A 185 10.76 6.43 11.52
N LEU A 186 11.90 5.75 11.63
CA LEU A 186 13.21 6.36 11.46
C LEU A 186 13.42 6.88 10.04
N SER A 187 12.96 6.15 9.01
CA SER A 187 13.05 6.60 7.62
C SER A 187 12.24 7.86 7.34
N VAL A 188 11.03 7.97 7.93
CA VAL A 188 10.19 9.18 7.79
C VAL A 188 10.82 10.39 8.49
N VAL A 189 11.47 10.17 9.64
CA VAL A 189 12.17 11.24 10.36
C VAL A 189 13.41 11.71 9.59
N GLU A 190 14.14 10.80 8.96
CA GLU A 190 15.30 11.10 8.12
C GLU A 190 14.88 11.91 6.87
N GLU A 191 13.81 11.48 6.19
CA GLU A 191 13.23 12.23 5.06
C GLU A 191 12.77 13.64 5.47
N ALA A 192 12.12 13.77 6.63
CA ALA A 192 11.68 15.06 7.15
C ALA A 192 12.86 15.99 7.54
N GLN A 193 14.00 15.42 7.97
CA GLN A 193 15.23 16.17 8.22
C GLN A 193 15.86 16.65 6.90
N GLU A 194 15.92 15.80 5.87
CA GLU A 194 16.43 16.18 4.55
C GLU A 194 15.59 17.29 3.92
N GLU A 195 14.28 17.30 4.15
CA GLU A 195 13.36 18.38 3.74
C GLU A 195 13.49 19.66 4.61
N GLY A 196 14.32 19.65 5.65
CA GLY A 196 14.53 20.79 6.54
C GLY A 196 13.40 21.05 7.53
N LYS A 197 12.54 20.07 7.79
CA LYS A 197 11.42 20.15 8.77
C LYS A 197 11.90 19.87 10.20
N PHE A 198 12.98 19.12 10.34
CA PHE A 198 13.65 18.83 11.61
C PHE A 198 15.12 19.21 11.52
N ASP A 199 15.69 19.64 12.65
CA ASP A 199 17.13 19.76 12.75
C ASP A 199 17.80 18.42 13.12
N GLU A 200 19.14 18.36 13.04
CA GLU A 200 19.92 17.14 13.32
C GLU A 200 19.74 16.70 14.79
N SER A 201 19.61 17.66 15.72
CA SER A 201 19.44 17.38 17.16
C SER A 201 18.07 16.79 17.45
N GLU A 202 17.02 17.27 16.78
CA GLU A 202 15.66 16.76 16.90
C GLU A 202 15.56 15.31 16.35
N ARG A 203 16.18 15.04 15.20
CA ARG A 203 16.30 13.70 14.64
C ARG A 203 17.00 12.74 15.60
N ASP A 204 18.17 13.13 16.12
CA ASP A 204 18.95 12.29 17.04
C ASP A 204 18.19 11.99 18.35
N MET A 205 17.39 12.95 18.83
CA MET A 205 16.53 12.75 19.99
C MET A 205 15.43 11.73 19.71
N ILE A 206 14.76 11.82 18.54
CA ILE A 206 13.72 10.85 18.14
C ILE A 206 14.34 9.45 17.98
N GLU A 207 15.49 9.35 17.31
CA GLU A 207 16.21 8.08 17.15
C GLU A 207 16.57 7.46 18.50
N ALA A 208 17.07 8.25 19.44
CA ALA A 208 17.41 7.80 20.78
C ALA A 208 16.19 7.28 21.55
N VAL A 209 15.04 7.95 21.45
CA VAL A 209 13.78 7.51 22.08
C VAL A 209 13.27 6.21 21.48
N VAL A 210 13.30 6.09 20.14
CA VAL A 210 12.84 4.90 19.44
C VAL A 210 13.70 3.67 19.82
N ARG A 211 15.02 3.84 19.87
CA ARG A 211 15.96 2.77 20.25
C ARG A 211 15.98 2.47 21.75
N PHE A 212 15.49 3.39 22.59
CA PHE A 212 15.47 3.20 24.05
C PHE A 212 14.56 2.03 24.48
N ARG A 213 13.49 1.78 23.72
CA ARG A 213 12.53 0.71 24.01
C ARG A 213 13.19 -0.67 24.11
N ASP A 214 14.23 -0.93 23.32
CA ASP A 214 14.88 -2.24 23.22
C ASP A 214 16.10 -2.36 24.12
N ARG A 215 16.44 -1.30 24.88
CA ARG A 215 17.56 -1.33 25.82
C ARG A 215 17.19 -2.03 27.12
N THR A 216 18.02 -2.95 27.52
CA THR A 216 17.91 -3.62 28.82
C THR A 216 18.64 -2.83 29.90
N VAL A 217 18.23 -3.00 31.17
CA VAL A 217 18.90 -2.39 32.32
C VAL A 217 20.38 -2.77 32.33
N ALA A 218 20.75 -4.00 31.97
CA ALA A 218 22.13 -4.46 31.90
C ALA A 218 23.01 -3.66 30.91
N GLN A 219 22.41 -3.02 29.88
CA GLN A 219 23.14 -2.22 28.89
C GLN A 219 23.36 -0.77 29.32
N VAL A 220 22.58 -0.27 30.31
CA VAL A 220 22.65 1.11 30.79
C VAL A 220 23.13 1.23 32.22
N MET A 221 23.15 0.14 32.98
CA MET A 221 23.67 0.13 34.34
C MET A 221 25.20 0.19 34.37
N THR A 222 25.76 0.78 35.42
CA THR A 222 27.19 0.70 35.72
C THR A 222 27.55 -0.75 36.01
N PRO A 223 28.50 -1.38 35.26
CA PRO A 223 28.96 -2.74 35.53
C PRO A 223 29.48 -2.85 36.93
N ARG A 224 29.31 -4.02 37.57
CA ARG A 224 29.79 -4.27 38.94
C ARG A 224 31.29 -3.97 39.12
N THR A 225 32.07 -4.18 38.08
CA THR A 225 33.51 -3.91 38.07
C THR A 225 33.90 -2.45 38.08
N GLU A 226 32.94 -1.55 37.72
CA GLU A 226 33.11 -0.10 37.67
C GLU A 226 32.41 0.61 38.84
N ILE A 227 31.79 -0.16 39.76
CA ILE A 227 31.19 0.39 40.96
C ILE A 227 32.28 0.59 41.99
N GLU A 228 32.57 1.85 42.31
CA GLU A 228 33.44 2.19 43.42
C GLU A 228 32.65 2.15 44.74
N ALA A 229 32.99 1.21 45.59
CA ALA A 229 32.36 1.00 46.89
C ALA A 229 33.22 1.49 48.02
N ILE A 230 32.59 1.93 49.09
CA ILE A 230 33.24 2.38 50.35
C ILE A 230 32.86 1.37 51.43
N GLU A 231 33.79 0.98 52.26
CA GLU A 231 33.53 0.12 53.43
C GLU A 231 32.56 0.77 54.40
N ALA A 232 31.61 0.00 54.94
CA ALA A 232 30.55 0.51 55.80
C ALA A 232 31.05 1.07 57.17
N ASP A 233 32.21 0.55 57.59
CA ASP A 233 32.78 0.86 58.91
C ASP A 233 33.78 2.01 58.88
N LEU A 234 33.97 2.70 57.76
CA LEU A 234 34.84 3.86 57.62
C LEU A 234 34.38 5.06 58.45
N SER A 235 35.33 5.82 59.02
CA SER A 235 35.01 7.07 59.67
C SER A 235 34.50 8.15 58.68
N LEU A 236 33.72 9.11 59.16
CA LEU A 236 33.17 10.17 58.30
C LEU A 236 34.25 10.99 57.59
N SER A 237 35.44 11.15 58.23
CA SER A 237 36.61 11.80 57.63
C SER A 237 37.17 11.02 56.43
N ASP A 238 37.25 9.69 56.58
CA ASP A 238 37.81 8.81 55.55
C ASP A 238 36.82 8.69 54.37
N VAL A 239 35.52 8.62 54.65
CA VAL A 239 34.47 8.67 53.62
C VAL A 239 34.56 9.95 52.79
N THR A 240 34.73 11.12 53.47
CA THR A 240 34.86 12.41 52.77
C THR A 240 36.13 12.44 51.90
N ALA A 241 37.23 11.88 52.38
CA ALA A 241 38.48 11.79 51.61
C ALA A 241 38.30 10.85 50.39
N ALA A 242 37.59 9.73 50.56
CA ALA A 242 37.32 8.76 49.48
C ALA A 242 36.43 9.42 48.37
N ILE A 243 35.35 10.09 48.74
CA ILE A 243 34.46 10.78 47.79
C ILE A 243 35.21 11.86 46.98
N ARG A 244 36.10 12.64 47.67
CA ARG A 244 36.93 13.64 46.95
C ARG A 244 37.91 13.01 45.99
N ARG A 245 38.42 11.81 46.26
CA ARG A 245 39.32 11.10 45.37
C ARG A 245 38.60 10.49 44.16
N ILE A 246 37.43 9.93 44.39
CA ILE A 246 36.60 9.27 43.37
C ILE A 246 36.00 10.28 42.41
N GLY A 247 35.62 11.47 42.90
CA GLY A 247 35.08 12.55 42.05
C GLY A 247 33.64 12.36 41.56
N HIS A 248 32.91 11.41 42.12
CA HIS A 248 31.48 11.23 41.85
C HIS A 248 30.69 12.13 42.81
N SER A 249 29.64 12.75 42.26
CA SER A 249 28.67 13.54 43.01
C SER A 249 27.46 12.72 43.43
#